data_ec8179ef0ebb29943513cf1ffca82962
#
_entry.id   ec8179ef0ebb29943513cf1ffca82962
#
_cell.length_a   1.000
_cell.length_b   1.000
_cell.length_c   1.000
_cell.angle_alpha   90.00
_cell.angle_beta   90.00
_cell.angle_gamma   90.00
#
_symmetry.space_group_name_H-M   'P 1'
#
loop_
_entity.id
_entity.type
_entity.pdbx_description
1 polymer ?
#
loop_
_entity_poly.entity_id
_entity_poly.type
_entity_poly.pdbx_seq_one_letter_code
_entity_poly.pdbx_strand_id
1 'polypeptide(L)' 'MDDRRRYETVKSRLRAMGQGTVQQVHDAMEPSPYSVREVENTLDEMALAEQDEFEKVGDVYRWKKHYRFRAGTT' A
#
# COMPACT_ATOMS: atom_id res chain seq x y z
N MET A 1 -14.16 9.97 -8.37
CA MET A 1 -14.39 8.65 -8.90
C MET A 1 -13.13 7.88 -9.06
N ASP A 2 -12.21 8.40 -9.84
CA ASP A 2 -10.94 7.74 -10.04
C ASP A 2 -10.14 7.65 -8.75
N ASP A 3 -10.31 8.63 -7.87
CA ASP A 3 -9.57 8.64 -6.60
C ASP A 3 -9.91 7.44 -5.74
N ARG A 4 -11.19 7.09 -5.70
CA ARG A 4 -11.61 5.95 -4.89
C ARG A 4 -11.11 4.65 -5.49
N ARG A 5 -11.21 4.52 -6.80
CA ARG A 5 -10.75 3.32 -7.48
C ARG A 5 -9.24 3.17 -7.30
N ARG A 6 -8.51 4.28 -7.43
CA ARG A 6 -7.07 4.25 -7.24
C ARG A 6 -6.73 3.82 -5.82
N TYR A 7 -7.44 4.38 -4.85
CA TYR A 7 -7.22 4.06 -3.44
C TYR A 7 -7.41 2.57 -3.18
N GLU A 8 -8.51 2.02 -3.67
CA GLU A 8 -8.80 0.61 -3.46
C GLU A 8 -7.81 -0.29 -4.19
N THR A 9 -7.41 0.11 -5.38
CA THR A 9 -6.45 -0.66 -6.16
C THR A 9 -5.09 -0.72 -5.46
N VAL A 10 -4.61 0.43 -5.01
CA VAL A 10 -3.33 0.51 -4.32
C VAL A 10 -3.39 -0.27 -3.01
N LYS A 11 -4.49 -0.13 -2.28
CA LYS A 11 -4.66 -0.83 -1.01
C LYS A 11 -4.64 -2.35 -1.20
N SER A 12 -5.37 -2.84 -2.20
CA SER A 12 -5.39 -4.25 -2.52
C SER A 12 -4.00 -4.76 -2.86
N ARG A 13 -3.27 -3.97 -3.64
CA ARG A 13 -1.94 -4.39 -4.06
C ARG A 13 -0.99 -4.46 -2.87
N LEU A 14 -1.05 -3.45 -2.00
CA LEU A 14 -0.17 -3.46 -0.83
C LEU A 14 -0.50 -4.62 0.09
N ARG A 15 -1.78 -4.94 0.25
CA ARG A 15 -2.16 -6.12 1.04
C ARG A 15 -1.60 -7.39 0.45
N ALA A 16 -1.65 -7.51 -0.88
CA ALA A 16 -1.14 -8.70 -1.55
C ALA A 16 0.37 -8.83 -1.39
N MET A 17 1.07 -7.70 -1.37
CA MET A 17 2.53 -7.70 -1.24
C MET A 17 3.00 -7.81 0.21
N GLY A 18 2.19 -7.32 1.14
CA GLY A 18 2.58 -7.24 2.54
C GLY A 18 3.34 -5.98 2.87
N GLN A 19 4.28 -5.60 2.03
CA GLN A 19 5.05 -4.36 2.19
C GLN A 19 5.76 -4.03 0.90
N GLY A 20 6.16 -2.77 0.77
CA GLY A 20 6.90 -2.34 -0.40
C GLY A 20 7.12 -0.84 -0.42
N THR A 21 8.07 -0.39 -1.22
CA THR A 21 8.28 1.02 -1.47
C THR A 21 7.27 1.49 -2.51
N VAL A 22 7.18 2.82 -2.69
CA VAL A 22 6.31 3.38 -3.73
C VAL A 22 6.61 2.75 -5.08
N GLN A 23 7.90 2.66 -5.41
CA GLN A 23 8.31 2.12 -6.71
C GLN A 23 7.90 0.65 -6.84
N GLN A 24 8.08 -0.12 -5.80
CA GLN A 24 7.72 -1.53 -5.82
C GLN A 24 6.23 -1.74 -6.00
N VAL A 25 5.43 -0.94 -5.29
CA VAL A 25 3.98 -1.02 -5.40
C VAL A 25 3.55 -0.62 -6.81
N HIS A 26 4.11 0.47 -7.31
CA HIS A 26 3.79 0.94 -8.65
C HIS A 26 4.12 -0.12 -9.68
N ASP A 27 5.31 -0.71 -9.59
CA ASP A 27 5.75 -1.73 -10.55
C ASP A 27 4.88 -2.97 -10.49
N ALA A 28 4.43 -3.32 -9.29
CA ALA A 28 3.57 -4.49 -9.12
C ALA A 28 2.19 -4.30 -9.73
N MET A 29 1.82 -3.04 -9.97
CA MET A 29 0.53 -2.71 -10.57
C MET A 29 0.59 -2.57 -12.09
N GLU A 30 1.74 -2.79 -12.69
CA GLU A 30 1.91 -2.65 -14.14
C GLU A 30 1.11 -3.71 -14.91
N PRO A 31 0.48 -3.35 -16.03
CA PRO A 31 0.33 -1.99 -16.52
C PRO A 31 -0.73 -1.24 -15.72
N SER A 32 -0.43 0.00 -15.40
CA SER A 32 -1.33 0.81 -14.58
C SER A 32 -1.44 2.21 -15.17
N PRO A 33 -2.63 2.83 -15.10
CA PRO A 33 -2.78 4.21 -15.56
C PRO A 33 -2.24 5.23 -14.56
N TYR A 34 -1.81 4.77 -13.40
CA TYR A 34 -1.38 5.69 -12.34
C TYR A 34 0.11 5.91 -12.38
N SER A 35 0.52 7.17 -12.16
CA SER A 35 1.94 7.51 -12.10
C SER A 35 2.51 7.14 -10.74
N VAL A 36 3.83 7.12 -10.64
CA VAL A 36 4.50 6.87 -9.37
C VAL A 36 4.04 7.88 -8.32
N ARG A 37 3.88 9.13 -8.73
CA ARG A 37 3.46 10.17 -7.80
C ARG A 37 2.04 9.94 -7.29
N GLU A 38 1.16 9.50 -8.16
CA GLU A 38 -0.21 9.21 -7.74
C GLU A 38 -0.24 8.04 -6.76
N VAL A 39 0.58 7.04 -7.01
CA VAL A 39 0.67 5.90 -6.10
C VAL A 39 1.24 6.35 -4.76
N GLU A 40 2.26 7.19 -4.78
CA GLU A 40 2.85 7.72 -3.56
C GLU A 40 1.84 8.49 -2.73
N ASN A 41 1.11 9.40 -3.38
CA ASN A 41 0.11 10.20 -2.68
C ASN A 41 -0.96 9.30 -2.06
N THR A 42 -1.36 8.26 -2.78
CA THR A 42 -2.38 7.33 -2.30
C THR A 42 -1.86 6.53 -1.10
N LEU A 43 -0.62 6.08 -1.17
CA LEU A 43 -0.02 5.32 -0.07
C LEU A 43 0.12 6.20 1.18
N ASP A 44 0.52 7.46 0.99
CA ASP A 44 0.64 8.38 2.12
C ASP A 44 -0.72 8.64 2.76
N GLU A 45 -1.74 8.83 1.93
CA GLU A 45 -3.09 9.04 2.43
C GLU A 45 -3.58 7.82 3.20
N MET A 46 -3.31 6.64 2.67
CA MET A 46 -3.73 5.39 3.28
C MET A 46 -3.04 5.19 4.63
N ALA A 47 -1.76 5.43 4.69
CA ALA A 47 -1.00 5.27 5.92
C ALA A 47 -1.45 6.26 7.00
N LEU A 48 -1.99 7.40 6.56
CA LEU A 48 -2.49 8.40 7.49
C LEU A 48 -3.92 8.12 7.91
N ALA A 49 -4.77 7.77 6.97
CA ALA A 49 -6.18 7.55 7.23
C ALA A 49 -6.47 6.21 7.89
N GLU A 50 -5.66 5.20 7.60
CA GLU A 50 -5.87 3.86 8.13
C GLU A 50 -4.64 3.40 8.91
N GLN A 51 -4.28 4.18 9.91
CA GLN A 51 -3.10 3.91 10.73
C GLN A 51 -3.18 2.58 11.47
N ASP A 52 -4.38 2.10 11.73
CA ASP A 52 -4.56 0.81 12.39
C ASP A 52 -4.13 -0.34 11.51
N GLU A 53 -4.20 -0.16 10.22
CA GLU A 53 -3.96 -1.23 9.28
C GLU A 53 -2.65 -1.08 8.52
N PHE A 54 -2.23 0.14 8.25
CA PHE A 54 -1.05 0.41 7.44
C PHE A 54 -0.10 1.35 8.14
N GLU A 55 1.19 1.24 7.82
CA GLU A 55 2.18 2.14 8.38
C GLU A 55 3.27 2.39 7.35
N LYS A 56 4.00 3.48 7.55
CA LYS A 56 5.14 3.82 6.72
C LYS A 56 6.38 3.85 7.62
N VAL A 57 7.37 3.06 7.25
CA VAL A 57 8.63 3.00 7.99
C VAL A 57 9.73 3.34 6.99
N GLY A 58 10.31 4.53 7.13
CA GLY A 58 11.25 5.01 6.14
C GLY A 58 10.52 5.24 4.83
N ASP A 59 10.92 4.54 3.78
CA ASP A 59 10.23 4.65 2.49
C ASP A 59 9.47 3.36 2.15
N VAL A 60 9.24 2.52 3.16
CA VAL A 60 8.50 1.25 2.98
C VAL A 60 7.13 1.38 3.61
N TYR A 61 6.09 0.99 2.85
CA TYR A 61 4.72 0.94 3.35
C TYR A 61 4.40 -0.51 3.68
N ARG A 62 3.79 -0.74 4.83
CA ARG A 62 3.56 -2.09 5.35
C ARG A 62 2.12 -2.30 5.74
N TRP A 63 1.64 -3.51 5.49
CA TRP A 63 0.32 -3.94 5.93
C TRP A 63 0.48 -4.63 7.28
N LYS A 64 0.08 -3.95 8.35
CA LYS A 64 0.29 -4.44 9.70
C LYS A 64 -0.35 -5.79 9.95
N LYS A 65 -1.51 -6.02 9.36
CA LYS A 65 -2.21 -7.28 9.56
C LYS A 65 -1.45 -8.46 9.00
N HIS A 66 -0.77 -8.24 7.90
CA HIS A 66 0.06 -9.27 7.30
C HIS A 66 1.15 -9.70 8.27
N TYR A 67 1.81 -8.72 8.84
CA TYR A 67 2.90 -8.98 9.79
C TYR A 67 2.38 -9.61 11.06
N ARG A 68 1.28 -9.09 11.57
CA ARG A 68 0.68 -9.59 12.80
C ARG A 68 0.20 -11.03 12.62
N PHE A 69 -0.36 -11.32 11.48
CA PHE A 69 -0.86 -12.65 11.19
C PHE A 69 0.28 -13.68 11.21
N ARG A 70 1.40 -13.32 10.63
CA ARG A 70 2.56 -14.22 10.63
C ARG A 70 3.06 -14.47 12.04
N ALA A 71 3.11 -13.43 12.84
CA ALA A 71 3.53 -13.56 14.23
C ALA A 71 2.57 -14.45 15.00
N GLY A 72 1.30 -14.38 14.66
CA GLY A 72 0.29 -15.15 15.35
C GLY A 72 0.33 -16.64 15.04
N THR A 73 0.95 -17.01 13.93
CA THR A 73 1.02 -18.40 13.55
C THR A 73 2.22 -19.13 14.14
N THR A 74 3.11 -18.38 14.71
CA THR A 74 4.25 -19.01 15.39
C THR A 74 3.93 -19.27 16.85
#